data_f26bd790785e7d322b7d5b5ba403532c
#
_entry.id   f26bd790785e7d322b7d5b5ba403532c
#
_cell.length_a   1.000
_cell.length_b   1.000
_cell.length_c   1.000
_cell.angle_alpha   90.00
_cell.angle_beta   90.00
_cell.angle_gamma   90.00
#
_symmetry.space_group_name_H-M   'P 1'
#
loop_
_entity.id
_entity.type
_entity.pdbx_description
1 polymer ?
#
loop_
_entity_poly.entity_id
_entity_poly.type
_entity_poly.pdbx_seq_one_letter_code
_entity_poly.pdbx_strand_id
1 'polypeptide(L)'
;MSTANIIVLCSFAAYMVIMIIIGFVSSKGTKNNEDYFLGGRNLGGWTAALSAQASDMSGWLLMGLPGSVYLAGTGEVWIAVGLLIGTILNWYIVSARLRKYTIVAGNSLTIPSFFQNRYRDDKGVIKMVSAIIIAIFFTVYTASAFSSGAKLFATLFGNSENYNTVYTIGLIVAVIVILVYTFLGGFKAVCYTDFIQGLLMLVAIMAVPIIAYVALTYNNSFSQS
;
A
#
# COMPACT_ATOMS: atom_id res chain seq x y z
N MET A 1 14.45 -22.73 -14.71
CA MET A 1 13.63 -21.51 -14.72
C MET A 1 13.37 -21.13 -16.16
N SER A 2 12.15 -20.77 -16.52
CA SER A 2 11.87 -20.27 -17.88
C SER A 2 12.46 -18.86 -18.05
N THR A 3 12.72 -18.45 -19.29
CA THR A 3 13.20 -17.08 -19.61
C THR A 3 12.26 -16.02 -19.03
N ALA A 4 10.95 -16.27 -19.04
CA ALA A 4 9.95 -15.40 -18.44
C ALA A 4 10.17 -15.21 -16.92
N ASN A 5 10.43 -16.29 -16.18
CA ASN A 5 10.69 -16.22 -14.74
C ASN A 5 11.97 -15.42 -14.41
N ILE A 6 12.98 -15.51 -15.27
CA ILE A 6 14.23 -14.74 -15.08
C ILE A 6 13.95 -13.24 -15.29
N ILE A 7 13.19 -12.87 -16.31
CA ILE A 7 12.82 -11.47 -16.57
C ILE A 7 12.02 -10.91 -15.41
N VAL A 8 11.03 -11.64 -14.89
CA VAL A 8 10.22 -11.21 -13.73
C VAL A 8 11.10 -11.05 -12.50
N LEU A 9 12.02 -11.98 -12.22
CA LEU A 9 12.93 -11.91 -11.08
C LEU A 9 13.87 -10.70 -11.18
N CYS A 10 14.45 -10.45 -12.35
CA CYS A 10 15.30 -9.29 -12.60
C CYS A 10 14.53 -7.97 -12.43
N SER A 11 13.30 -7.90 -12.95
CA SER A 11 12.45 -6.72 -12.79
C SER A 11 12.12 -6.45 -11.33
N PHE A 12 11.82 -7.52 -10.57
CA PHE A 12 11.53 -7.43 -9.15
C PHE A 12 12.76 -7.00 -8.34
N ALA A 13 13.94 -7.55 -8.65
CA ALA A 13 15.20 -7.15 -8.02
C ALA A 13 15.54 -5.68 -8.31
N ALA A 14 15.42 -5.24 -9.55
CA ALA A 14 15.62 -3.85 -9.94
C ALA A 14 14.66 -2.91 -9.19
N TYR A 15 13.39 -3.28 -9.10
CA TYR A 15 12.40 -2.55 -8.31
C TYR A 15 12.79 -2.42 -6.84
N MET A 16 13.21 -3.52 -6.18
CA MET A 16 13.66 -3.49 -4.79
C MET A 16 14.86 -2.57 -4.57
N VAL A 17 15.84 -2.57 -5.49
CA VAL A 17 16.99 -1.67 -5.45
C VAL A 17 16.54 -0.20 -5.56
N ILE A 18 15.62 0.10 -6.46
CA ILE A 18 15.07 1.46 -6.60
C ILE A 18 14.41 1.92 -5.30
N MET A 19 13.63 1.06 -4.63
CA MET A 19 12.98 1.39 -3.35
C MET A 19 13.99 1.72 -2.25
N ILE A 20 15.07 0.94 -2.13
CA ILE A 20 16.15 1.20 -1.17
C ILE A 20 16.86 2.52 -1.48
N ILE A 21 17.14 2.81 -2.76
CA ILE A 21 17.76 4.08 -3.18
C ILE A 21 16.86 5.26 -2.80
N ILE A 22 15.55 5.19 -3.04
CA ILE A 22 14.60 6.24 -2.66
C ILE A 22 14.62 6.44 -1.14
N GLY A 23 14.60 5.34 -0.36
CA GLY A 23 14.72 5.39 1.09
C GLY A 23 15.97 6.14 1.55
N PHE A 24 17.10 5.80 0.97
CA PHE A 24 18.38 6.41 1.30
C PHE A 24 18.46 7.90 0.88
N VAL A 25 17.96 8.25 -0.28
CA VAL A 25 17.92 9.66 -0.75
C VAL A 25 16.99 10.49 0.13
N SER A 26 15.84 9.93 0.49
CA SER A 26 14.85 10.63 1.33
C SER A 26 15.35 10.85 2.77
N SER A 27 16.23 9.97 3.29
CA SER A 27 16.77 10.08 4.65
C SER A 27 17.60 11.35 4.84
N LYS A 28 18.27 11.84 3.78
CA LYS A 28 19.09 13.06 3.83
C LYS A 28 18.29 14.34 4.11
N GLY A 29 16.98 14.31 3.90
CA GLY A 29 16.10 15.45 4.15
C GLY A 29 15.38 15.44 5.51
N THR A 30 15.56 14.39 6.30
CA THR A 30 14.87 14.19 7.58
C THR A 30 15.71 14.74 8.72
N LYS A 31 15.29 15.83 9.34
CA LYS A 31 16.04 16.53 10.39
C LYS A 31 15.40 16.44 11.78
N ASN A 32 14.09 16.24 11.85
CA ASN A 32 13.34 16.22 13.09
C ASN A 32 12.19 15.19 13.05
N ASN A 33 11.50 15.01 14.18
CA ASN A 33 10.40 14.05 14.28
C ASN A 33 9.22 14.38 13.34
N GLU A 34 8.97 15.67 13.07
CA GLU A 34 7.92 16.07 12.13
C GLU A 34 8.27 15.70 10.70
N ASP A 35 9.52 15.84 10.30
CA ASP A 35 10.00 15.39 9.00
C ASP A 35 9.89 13.87 8.88
N TYR A 36 10.25 13.14 9.95
CA TYR A 36 10.24 11.68 9.95
C TYR A 36 8.82 11.09 9.88
N PHE A 37 7.89 11.60 10.70
CA PHE A 37 6.53 11.05 10.81
C PHE A 37 5.51 11.65 9.85
N LEU A 38 5.72 12.89 9.39
CA LEU A 38 4.75 13.62 8.55
C LEU A 38 5.36 14.20 7.25
N GLY A 39 6.63 13.87 6.97
CA GLY A 39 7.33 14.43 5.79
C GLY A 39 7.45 15.94 5.82
N GLY A 40 7.50 16.55 7.03
CA GLY A 40 7.53 18.00 7.21
C GLY A 40 6.24 18.71 6.77
N ARG A 41 5.13 17.98 6.58
CA ARG A 41 3.83 18.48 6.06
C ARG A 41 3.91 19.18 4.68
N ASN A 42 5.00 18.94 3.93
CA ASN A 42 5.30 19.60 2.64
C ASN A 42 5.20 18.66 1.43
N LEU A 43 4.47 17.55 1.57
CA LEU A 43 4.23 16.64 0.45
C LEU A 43 3.34 17.30 -0.60
N GLY A 44 3.72 17.17 -1.87
CA GLY A 44 2.88 17.61 -2.98
C GLY A 44 1.55 16.86 -3.03
N GLY A 45 0.49 17.52 -3.51
CA GLY A 45 -0.85 16.94 -3.56
C GLY A 45 -0.92 15.62 -4.33
N TRP A 46 -0.23 15.51 -5.46
CA TRP A 46 -0.15 14.27 -6.25
C TRP A 46 0.54 13.14 -5.49
N THR A 47 1.66 13.44 -4.84
CA THR A 47 2.39 12.44 -4.03
C THR A 47 1.53 11.96 -2.86
N ALA A 48 0.86 12.88 -2.17
CA ALA A 48 -0.04 12.54 -1.06
C ALA A 48 -1.24 11.70 -1.52
N ALA A 49 -1.87 12.04 -2.64
CA ALA A 49 -3.01 11.33 -3.17
C ALA A 49 -2.65 9.91 -3.63
N LEU A 50 -1.57 9.76 -4.42
CA LEU A 50 -1.13 8.45 -4.90
C LEU A 50 -0.56 7.58 -3.77
N SER A 51 0.15 8.17 -2.80
CA SER A 51 0.61 7.42 -1.63
C SER A 51 -0.56 6.92 -0.79
N ALA A 52 -1.55 7.76 -0.50
CA ALA A 52 -2.74 7.33 0.22
C ALA A 52 -3.48 6.21 -0.52
N GLN A 53 -3.65 6.33 -1.84
CA GLN A 53 -4.31 5.31 -2.65
C GLN A 53 -3.49 4.01 -2.70
N ALA A 54 -2.17 4.09 -2.90
CA ALA A 54 -1.30 2.92 -2.95
C ALA A 54 -1.26 2.17 -1.60
N SER A 55 -1.25 2.90 -0.49
CA SER A 55 -1.29 2.32 0.86
C SER A 55 -2.62 1.64 1.19
N ASP A 56 -3.73 2.10 0.59
CA ASP A 56 -5.06 1.52 0.77
C ASP A 56 -5.28 0.28 -0.12
N MET A 57 -4.54 0.17 -1.23
CA MET A 57 -4.59 -0.99 -2.12
C MET A 57 -3.96 -2.22 -1.45
N SER A 58 -4.82 -3.15 -1.04
CA SER A 58 -4.44 -4.43 -0.46
C SER A 58 -4.58 -5.58 -1.46
N GLY A 59 -4.07 -6.76 -1.11
CA GLY A 59 -4.33 -7.98 -1.85
C GLY A 59 -5.82 -8.31 -1.97
N TRP A 60 -6.64 -7.85 -1.01
CA TRP A 60 -8.09 -8.00 -1.08
C TRP A 60 -8.68 -7.16 -2.23
N LEU A 61 -8.26 -5.92 -2.39
CA LEU A 61 -8.77 -5.05 -3.45
C LEU A 61 -8.37 -5.54 -4.85
N LEU A 62 -7.16 -6.09 -4.99
CA LEU A 62 -6.63 -6.54 -6.29
C LEU A 62 -7.09 -7.94 -6.69
N MET A 63 -7.26 -8.84 -5.74
CA MET A 63 -7.60 -10.25 -5.99
C MET A 63 -8.92 -10.66 -5.37
N GLY A 64 -9.19 -10.23 -4.14
CA GLY A 64 -10.38 -10.62 -3.39
C GLY A 64 -11.65 -10.04 -3.98
N LEU A 65 -11.70 -8.74 -4.28
CA LEU A 65 -12.87 -8.11 -4.84
C LEU A 65 -13.23 -8.62 -6.25
N PRO A 66 -12.30 -8.73 -7.23
CA PRO A 66 -12.60 -9.40 -8.49
C PRO A 66 -13.03 -10.85 -8.31
N GLY A 67 -12.42 -11.59 -7.38
CA GLY A 67 -12.78 -12.96 -7.06
C GLY A 67 -14.19 -13.06 -6.46
N SER A 68 -14.59 -12.15 -5.56
CA SER A 68 -15.94 -12.14 -4.99
C SER A 68 -16.99 -11.79 -6.05
N VAL A 69 -16.70 -10.85 -6.95
CA VAL A 69 -17.60 -10.54 -8.08
C VAL A 69 -17.77 -11.77 -9.00
N TYR A 70 -16.69 -12.51 -9.25
CA TYR A 70 -16.75 -13.73 -10.05
C TYR A 70 -17.58 -14.84 -9.38
N LEU A 71 -17.45 -15.01 -8.06
CA LEU A 71 -18.13 -16.08 -7.32
C LEU A 71 -19.55 -15.72 -6.89
N ALA A 72 -19.78 -14.48 -6.41
CA ALA A 72 -21.06 -14.05 -5.84
C ALA A 72 -21.89 -13.17 -6.78
N GLY A 73 -21.34 -12.77 -7.92
CA GLY A 73 -22.03 -12.00 -8.94
C GLY A 73 -21.83 -10.49 -8.82
N THR A 74 -22.52 -9.75 -9.71
CA THR A 74 -22.34 -8.32 -9.90
C THR A 74 -22.78 -7.46 -8.70
N GLY A 75 -23.51 -8.03 -7.73
CA GLY A 75 -23.86 -7.35 -6.48
C GLY A 75 -22.66 -6.86 -5.69
N GLU A 76 -21.54 -7.60 -5.76
CA GLU A 76 -20.28 -7.24 -5.07
C GLU A 76 -19.62 -5.96 -5.63
N VAL A 77 -19.98 -5.52 -6.84
CA VAL A 77 -19.48 -4.26 -7.43
C VAL A 77 -19.87 -3.05 -6.58
N TRP A 78 -20.98 -3.12 -5.83
CA TRP A 78 -21.41 -2.03 -4.95
C TRP A 78 -20.39 -1.73 -3.84
N ILE A 79 -19.54 -2.69 -3.48
CA ILE A 79 -18.44 -2.45 -2.55
C ILE A 79 -17.45 -1.44 -3.16
N ALA A 80 -17.08 -1.61 -4.44
CA ALA A 80 -16.19 -0.66 -5.13
C ALA A 80 -16.82 0.73 -5.24
N VAL A 81 -18.11 0.80 -5.54
CA VAL A 81 -18.86 2.08 -5.59
C VAL A 81 -18.87 2.77 -4.22
N GLY A 82 -19.12 2.00 -3.16
CA GLY A 82 -19.09 2.51 -1.78
C GLY A 82 -17.71 3.04 -1.37
N LEU A 83 -16.65 2.31 -1.72
CA LEU A 83 -15.26 2.73 -1.49
C LEU A 83 -14.93 4.02 -2.24
N LEU A 84 -15.32 4.14 -3.51
CA LEU A 84 -15.11 5.34 -4.30
C LEU A 84 -15.78 6.57 -3.67
N ILE A 85 -17.08 6.46 -3.36
CA ILE A 85 -17.83 7.54 -2.73
C ILE A 85 -17.24 7.89 -1.36
N GLY A 86 -16.93 6.89 -0.54
CA GLY A 86 -16.31 7.07 0.77
C GLY A 86 -14.97 7.80 0.71
N THR A 87 -14.11 7.43 -0.25
CA THR A 87 -12.82 8.10 -0.47
C THR A 87 -13.00 9.56 -0.86
N ILE A 88 -13.89 9.86 -1.80
CA ILE A 88 -14.18 11.25 -2.23
C ILE A 88 -14.68 12.08 -1.03
N LEU A 89 -15.65 11.56 -0.27
CA LEU A 89 -16.19 12.25 0.91
C LEU A 89 -15.11 12.44 1.99
N ASN A 90 -14.28 11.45 2.24
CA ASN A 90 -13.18 11.55 3.20
C ASN A 90 -12.18 12.66 2.82
N TRP A 91 -11.77 12.72 1.56
CA TRP A 91 -10.86 13.77 1.09
C TRP A 91 -11.51 15.16 1.16
N TYR A 92 -12.76 15.29 0.79
CA TYR A 92 -13.46 16.57 0.75
C TYR A 92 -13.83 17.09 2.16
N ILE A 93 -14.34 16.21 3.03
CA ILE A 93 -14.88 16.62 4.32
C ILE A 93 -13.84 16.53 5.44
N VAL A 94 -13.08 15.43 5.51
CA VAL A 94 -12.25 15.10 6.67
C VAL A 94 -10.83 15.62 6.54
N SER A 95 -10.15 15.40 5.41
CA SER A 95 -8.70 15.57 5.30
C SER A 95 -8.25 17.01 5.60
N ALA A 96 -8.87 18.00 4.99
CA ALA A 96 -8.49 19.42 5.18
C ALA A 96 -8.76 19.89 6.61
N ARG A 97 -9.85 19.45 7.22
CA ARG A 97 -10.21 19.78 8.61
C ARG A 97 -9.25 19.11 9.58
N LEU A 98 -8.99 17.82 9.40
CA LEU A 98 -8.07 17.07 10.25
C LEU A 98 -6.67 17.69 10.24
N ARG A 99 -6.15 18.03 9.05
CA ARG A 99 -4.85 18.71 8.93
C ARG A 99 -4.77 20.00 9.74
N LYS A 100 -5.79 20.86 9.64
CA LYS A 100 -5.85 22.10 10.41
C LYS A 100 -5.95 21.84 11.91
N TYR A 101 -6.82 20.95 12.32
CA TYR A 101 -7.04 20.64 13.74
C TYR A 101 -5.83 19.98 14.40
N THR A 102 -5.07 19.13 13.70
CA THR A 102 -3.85 18.53 14.26
C THR A 102 -2.78 19.58 14.56
N ILE A 103 -2.69 20.65 13.75
CA ILE A 103 -1.76 21.76 13.98
C ILE A 103 -2.20 22.58 15.21
N VAL A 104 -3.48 22.97 15.26
CA VAL A 104 -4.05 23.76 16.37
C VAL A 104 -4.03 22.97 17.69
N ALA A 105 -4.22 21.66 17.64
CA ALA A 105 -4.17 20.75 18.79
C ALA A 105 -2.71 20.37 19.14
N GLY A 106 -1.85 21.35 19.34
CA GLY A 106 -0.48 21.18 19.81
C GLY A 106 0.46 20.49 18.81
N ASN A 107 0.26 20.72 17.51
CA ASN A 107 1.03 20.09 16.42
C ASN A 107 1.10 18.55 16.55
N SER A 108 -0.04 17.93 16.76
CA SER A 108 -0.13 16.48 17.00
C SER A 108 0.38 15.69 15.79
N LEU A 109 1.40 14.86 16.00
CA LEU A 109 2.04 14.04 14.95
C LEU A 109 1.30 12.73 14.67
N THR A 110 0.51 12.25 15.64
CA THR A 110 -0.21 10.97 15.54
C THR A 110 -1.67 11.15 15.94
N ILE A 111 -2.54 10.26 15.48
CA ILE A 111 -3.97 10.26 15.84
C ILE A 111 -4.18 10.11 17.35
N PRO A 112 -3.47 9.20 18.08
CA PRO A 112 -3.57 9.17 19.54
C PRO A 112 -3.23 10.48 20.23
N SER A 113 -2.17 11.18 19.80
CA SER A 113 -1.79 12.48 20.32
C SER A 113 -2.83 13.55 19.98
N PHE A 114 -3.41 13.49 18.78
CA PHE A 114 -4.51 14.38 18.39
C PHE A 114 -5.73 14.19 19.31
N PHE A 115 -6.14 12.96 19.58
CA PHE A 115 -7.26 12.70 20.48
C PHE A 115 -6.98 13.18 21.90
N GLN A 116 -5.78 12.93 22.44
CA GLN A 116 -5.37 13.45 23.74
C GLN A 116 -5.54 14.97 23.82
N ASN A 117 -4.99 15.68 22.85
CA ASN A 117 -5.03 17.15 22.84
C ASN A 117 -6.44 17.68 22.55
N ARG A 118 -7.20 17.03 21.66
CA ARG A 118 -8.57 17.43 21.31
C ARG A 118 -9.54 17.31 22.46
N TYR A 119 -9.43 16.24 23.26
CA TYR A 119 -10.32 15.95 24.39
C TYR A 119 -9.75 16.42 25.73
N ARG A 120 -8.57 17.06 25.72
CA ARG A 120 -7.89 17.55 26.94
C ARG A 120 -7.72 16.43 27.98
N ASP A 121 -7.25 15.26 27.53
CA ASP A 121 -7.03 14.11 28.38
C ASP A 121 -5.69 14.23 29.12
N ASP A 122 -5.73 14.85 30.28
CA ASP A 122 -4.54 15.08 31.11
C ASP A 122 -3.93 13.77 31.63
N LYS A 123 -4.72 12.72 31.76
CA LYS A 123 -4.26 11.40 32.21
C LYS A 123 -3.68 10.54 31.07
N GLY A 124 -3.86 10.94 29.84
CA GLY A 124 -3.38 10.20 28.66
C GLY A 124 -4.09 8.85 28.39
N VAL A 125 -5.24 8.63 29.01
CA VAL A 125 -5.99 7.36 28.87
C VAL A 125 -6.47 7.17 27.45
N ILE A 126 -7.06 8.21 26.84
CA ILE A 126 -7.55 8.17 25.44
C ILE A 126 -6.38 7.91 24.48
N LYS A 127 -5.24 8.56 24.70
CA LYS A 127 -4.03 8.34 23.93
C LYS A 127 -3.55 6.88 24.01
N MET A 128 -3.50 6.34 25.22
CA MET A 128 -3.02 4.97 25.45
C MET A 128 -3.96 3.96 24.80
N VAL A 129 -5.27 4.07 25.03
CA VAL A 129 -6.26 3.14 24.46
C VAL A 129 -6.26 3.20 22.93
N SER A 130 -6.29 4.40 22.34
CA SER A 130 -6.25 4.55 20.89
C SER A 130 -4.94 4.04 20.29
N ALA A 131 -3.80 4.24 20.95
CA ALA A 131 -2.52 3.70 20.49
C ALA A 131 -2.49 2.17 20.51
N ILE A 132 -3.02 1.54 21.55
CA ILE A 132 -3.11 0.06 21.66
C ILE A 132 -4.01 -0.50 20.54
N ILE A 133 -5.19 0.11 20.34
CA ILE A 133 -6.11 -0.32 19.27
C ILE A 133 -5.42 -0.22 17.91
N ILE A 134 -4.81 0.91 17.60
CA ILE A 134 -4.08 1.11 16.34
C ILE A 134 -2.96 0.08 16.20
N ALA A 135 -2.15 -0.16 17.24
CA ALA A 135 -1.06 -1.11 17.20
C ALA A 135 -1.54 -2.53 16.88
N ILE A 136 -2.62 -2.99 17.54
CA ILE A 136 -3.18 -4.33 17.31
C ILE A 136 -3.67 -4.46 15.85
N PHE A 137 -4.53 -3.55 15.40
CA PHE A 137 -5.14 -3.66 14.07
C PHE A 137 -4.11 -3.49 12.94
N PHE A 138 -3.16 -2.56 13.08
CA PHE A 138 -2.11 -2.39 12.07
C PHE A 138 -1.09 -3.55 12.06
N THR A 139 -0.85 -4.21 13.17
CA THR A 139 -0.03 -5.43 13.18
C THR A 139 -0.70 -6.54 12.36
N VAL A 140 -1.99 -6.77 12.56
CA VAL A 140 -2.75 -7.76 11.77
C VAL A 140 -2.80 -7.38 10.29
N TYR A 141 -3.06 -6.10 10.00
CA TYR A 141 -3.09 -5.58 8.62
C TYR A 141 -1.74 -5.78 7.91
N THR A 142 -0.64 -5.41 8.56
CA THR A 142 0.71 -5.56 8.00
C THR A 142 1.08 -7.03 7.79
N ALA A 143 0.75 -7.91 8.74
CA ALA A 143 0.96 -9.35 8.61
C ALA A 143 0.19 -9.94 7.42
N SER A 144 -1.06 -9.50 7.20
CA SER A 144 -1.86 -9.89 6.05
C SER A 144 -1.23 -9.44 4.73
N ALA A 145 -0.74 -8.20 4.67
CA ALA A 145 -0.07 -7.66 3.48
C ALA A 145 1.20 -8.45 3.13
N PHE A 146 2.06 -8.72 4.11
CA PHE A 146 3.26 -9.53 3.91
C PHE A 146 2.93 -10.96 3.47
N SER A 147 1.93 -11.58 4.09
CA SER A 147 1.49 -12.92 3.72
C SER A 147 0.97 -12.97 2.27
N SER A 148 0.20 -11.97 1.86
CA SER A 148 -0.31 -11.87 0.48
C SER A 148 0.83 -11.72 -0.54
N GLY A 149 1.81 -10.86 -0.26
CA GLY A 149 2.99 -10.70 -1.11
C GLY A 149 3.83 -11.98 -1.20
N ALA A 150 4.06 -12.64 -0.07
CA ALA A 150 4.80 -13.90 -0.03
C ALA A 150 4.10 -15.03 -0.79
N LYS A 151 2.75 -15.12 -0.69
CA LYS A 151 1.95 -16.07 -1.48
C LYS A 151 2.08 -15.82 -2.97
N LEU A 152 1.99 -14.56 -3.38
CA LEU A 152 2.17 -14.19 -4.79
C LEU A 152 3.56 -14.62 -5.29
N PHE A 153 4.60 -14.35 -4.52
CA PHE A 153 5.97 -14.72 -4.86
C PHE A 153 6.14 -16.25 -4.95
N ALA A 154 5.58 -16.99 -4.00
CA ALA A 154 5.58 -18.45 -4.03
C ALA A 154 4.80 -19.03 -5.21
N THR A 155 3.72 -18.41 -5.61
CA THR A 155 2.93 -18.85 -6.78
C THR A 155 3.67 -18.62 -8.09
N LEU A 156 4.46 -17.54 -8.20
CA LEU A 156 5.22 -17.24 -9.43
C LEU A 156 6.50 -18.05 -9.56
N PHE A 157 7.19 -18.34 -8.47
CA PHE A 157 8.54 -18.93 -8.48
C PHE A 157 8.62 -20.29 -7.78
N GLY A 158 7.61 -20.70 -7.01
CA GLY A 158 7.55 -21.97 -6.30
C GLY A 158 6.98 -23.09 -7.18
N ASN A 159 7.37 -24.32 -6.84
CA ASN A 159 6.77 -25.57 -7.32
C ASN A 159 6.17 -26.30 -6.13
N SER A 160 5.43 -27.39 -6.39
CA SER A 160 4.78 -28.22 -5.34
C SER A 160 5.73 -28.64 -4.21
N GLU A 161 7.01 -28.88 -4.53
CA GLU A 161 8.01 -29.34 -3.56
C GLU A 161 8.65 -28.22 -2.75
N ASN A 162 8.79 -27.01 -3.33
CA ASN A 162 9.53 -25.90 -2.71
C ASN A 162 8.66 -24.67 -2.37
N TYR A 163 7.34 -24.77 -2.52
CA TYR A 163 6.40 -23.67 -2.29
C TYR A 163 6.62 -22.97 -0.93
N ASN A 164 6.70 -23.75 0.15
CA ASN A 164 6.88 -23.23 1.51
C ASN A 164 8.23 -22.53 1.70
N THR A 165 9.28 -23.04 1.05
CA THR A 165 10.62 -22.44 1.11
C THR A 165 10.62 -21.11 0.36
N VAL A 166 10.05 -21.05 -0.84
CA VAL A 166 9.97 -19.83 -1.64
C VAL A 166 9.07 -18.79 -0.96
N TYR A 167 7.96 -19.23 -0.34
CA TYR A 167 7.09 -18.37 0.47
C TYR A 167 7.89 -17.72 1.62
N THR A 168 8.62 -18.51 2.38
CA THR A 168 9.38 -18.03 3.54
C THR A 168 10.49 -17.07 3.13
N ILE A 169 11.23 -17.39 2.07
CA ILE A 169 12.28 -16.51 1.54
C ILE A 169 11.66 -15.20 1.05
N GLY A 170 10.58 -15.25 0.27
CA GLY A 170 9.88 -14.07 -0.22
C GLY A 170 9.38 -13.17 0.91
N LEU A 171 8.81 -13.78 1.97
CA LEU A 171 8.38 -13.07 3.17
C LEU A 171 9.54 -12.35 3.85
N ILE A 172 10.64 -13.05 4.13
CA ILE A 172 11.80 -12.48 4.83
C ILE A 172 12.42 -11.35 4.02
N VAL A 173 12.62 -11.54 2.72
CA VAL A 173 13.20 -10.53 1.83
C VAL A 173 12.31 -9.29 1.79
N ALA A 174 11.00 -9.44 1.62
CA ALA A 174 10.06 -8.33 1.61
C ALA A 174 10.08 -7.54 2.92
N VAL A 175 10.03 -8.24 4.07
CA VAL A 175 10.09 -7.61 5.40
C VAL A 175 11.39 -6.82 5.56
N ILE A 176 12.54 -7.41 5.25
CA ILE A 176 13.84 -6.74 5.40
C ILE A 176 13.90 -5.48 4.52
N VAL A 177 13.53 -5.57 3.26
CA VAL A 177 13.58 -4.42 2.33
C VAL A 177 12.68 -3.30 2.80
N ILE A 178 11.44 -3.62 3.21
CA ILE A 178 10.47 -2.62 3.68
C ILE A 178 10.97 -1.96 4.98
N LEU A 179 11.47 -2.73 5.92
CA LEU A 179 12.03 -2.18 7.16
C LEU A 179 13.23 -1.26 6.87
N VAL A 180 14.15 -1.68 6.01
CA VAL A 180 15.35 -0.89 5.69
C VAL A 180 14.97 0.47 5.12
N TYR A 181 14.17 0.54 4.05
CA TYR A 181 13.85 1.84 3.47
C TYR A 181 12.94 2.70 4.36
N THR A 182 12.06 2.09 5.14
CA THR A 182 11.16 2.80 6.05
C THR A 182 11.92 3.39 7.22
N PHE A 183 12.82 2.63 7.87
CA PHE A 183 13.65 3.14 8.96
C PHE A 183 14.62 4.22 8.51
N LEU A 184 15.22 4.07 7.31
CA LEU A 184 16.15 5.07 6.79
C LEU A 184 15.47 6.36 6.38
N GLY A 185 14.37 6.29 5.66
CA GLY A 185 13.76 7.43 5.00
C GLY A 185 12.50 8.00 5.65
N GLY A 186 11.91 7.29 6.62
CA GLY A 186 10.68 7.69 7.30
C GLY A 186 9.49 7.81 6.36
N PHE A 187 8.47 8.56 6.79
CA PHE A 187 7.22 8.74 6.06
C PHE A 187 7.42 9.32 4.64
N LYS A 188 8.38 10.22 4.47
CA LYS A 188 8.67 10.84 3.17
C LYS A 188 9.15 9.81 2.15
N ALA A 189 10.01 8.88 2.56
CA ALA A 189 10.44 7.78 1.70
C ALA A 189 9.28 6.89 1.30
N VAL A 190 8.45 6.50 2.26
CA VAL A 190 7.25 5.69 2.01
C VAL A 190 6.35 6.39 0.99
N CYS A 191 6.07 7.69 1.16
CA CYS A 191 5.23 8.43 0.20
C CYS A 191 5.81 8.47 -1.22
N TYR A 192 7.11 8.58 -1.40
CA TYR A 192 7.72 8.55 -2.72
C TYR A 192 7.76 7.15 -3.34
N THR A 193 8.00 6.12 -2.54
CA THR A 193 7.89 4.75 -3.02
C THR A 193 6.46 4.42 -3.41
N ASP A 194 5.49 4.78 -2.60
CA ASP A 194 4.06 4.61 -2.88
C ASP A 194 3.62 5.37 -4.13
N PHE A 195 4.16 6.56 -4.38
CA PHE A 195 3.89 7.33 -5.59
C PHE A 195 4.26 6.54 -6.84
N ILE A 196 5.45 5.95 -6.88
CA ILE A 196 5.91 5.12 -7.99
C ILE A 196 5.06 3.85 -8.11
N GLN A 197 4.77 3.20 -6.98
CA GLN A 197 3.92 2.02 -6.93
C GLN A 197 2.50 2.35 -7.42
N GLY A 198 1.93 3.46 -6.98
CA GLY A 198 0.61 3.93 -7.42
C GLY A 198 0.54 4.16 -8.93
N LEU A 199 1.57 4.74 -9.52
CA LEU A 199 1.65 4.88 -10.99
C LEU A 199 1.71 3.52 -11.69
N LEU A 200 2.55 2.60 -11.22
CA LEU A 200 2.64 1.24 -11.77
C LEU A 200 1.31 0.50 -11.65
N MET A 201 0.63 0.59 -10.49
CA MET A 201 -0.68 -0.02 -10.28
C MET A 201 -1.73 0.58 -11.23
N LEU A 202 -1.73 1.90 -11.43
CA LEU A 202 -2.66 2.57 -12.31
C LEU A 202 -2.49 2.10 -13.77
N VAL A 203 -1.25 1.97 -14.24
CA VAL A 203 -0.95 1.39 -15.55
C VAL A 203 -1.40 -0.06 -15.63
N ALA A 204 -1.15 -0.88 -14.61
CA ALA A 204 -1.53 -2.28 -14.59
C ALA A 204 -3.06 -2.47 -14.62
N ILE A 205 -3.81 -1.70 -13.81
CA ILE A 205 -5.29 -1.78 -13.76
C ILE A 205 -5.91 -1.40 -15.12
N MET A 206 -5.30 -0.48 -15.84
CA MET A 206 -5.77 -0.12 -17.19
C MET A 206 -5.33 -1.12 -18.25
N ALA A 207 -4.09 -1.60 -18.19
CA ALA A 207 -3.53 -2.47 -19.20
C ALA A 207 -4.11 -3.91 -19.18
N VAL A 208 -4.30 -4.49 -17.99
CA VAL A 208 -4.75 -5.88 -17.84
C VAL A 208 -6.11 -6.14 -18.48
N PRO A 209 -7.18 -5.35 -18.26
CA PRO A 209 -8.46 -5.56 -18.93
C PRO A 209 -8.39 -5.39 -20.44
N ILE A 210 -7.59 -4.42 -20.92
CA ILE A 210 -7.41 -4.18 -22.35
C ILE A 210 -6.74 -5.39 -23.02
N ILE A 211 -5.64 -5.86 -22.43
CA ILE A 211 -4.92 -7.04 -22.95
C ILE A 211 -5.80 -8.28 -22.92
N ALA A 212 -6.56 -8.48 -21.83
CA ALA A 212 -7.48 -9.61 -21.73
C ALA A 212 -8.57 -9.55 -22.82
N TYR A 213 -9.17 -8.37 -23.04
CA TYR A 213 -10.17 -8.18 -24.08
C TYR A 213 -9.61 -8.47 -25.49
N VAL A 214 -8.43 -7.94 -25.80
CA VAL A 214 -7.76 -8.17 -27.09
C VAL A 214 -7.44 -9.66 -27.28
N ALA A 215 -6.90 -10.33 -26.25
CA ALA A 215 -6.57 -11.74 -26.31
C ALA A 215 -7.81 -12.63 -26.52
N LEU A 216 -8.92 -12.32 -25.85
CA LEU A 216 -10.19 -13.04 -26.04
C LEU A 216 -10.76 -12.84 -27.44
N THR A 217 -10.73 -11.62 -27.96
CA THR A 217 -11.21 -11.30 -29.31
C THR A 217 -10.38 -12.00 -30.37
N TYR A 218 -9.05 -12.03 -30.20
CA TYR A 218 -8.15 -12.71 -31.12
C TYR A 218 -8.39 -14.24 -31.15
N ASN A 219 -8.50 -14.88 -29.98
CA ASN A 219 -8.78 -16.31 -29.89
C ASN A 219 -10.16 -16.69 -30.47
N ASN A 220 -11.20 -15.87 -30.25
CA ASN A 220 -12.51 -16.11 -30.81
C ASN A 220 -12.51 -16.00 -32.36
N SER A 221 -11.67 -15.14 -32.93
CA SER A 221 -11.51 -15.02 -34.36
C SER A 221 -10.90 -16.28 -35.01
N PHE A 222 -10.00 -16.96 -34.29
CA PHE A 222 -9.40 -18.24 -34.74
C PHE A 222 -10.31 -19.44 -34.54
N SER A 223 -11.23 -19.40 -33.59
CA SER A 223 -12.17 -20.50 -33.32
C SER A 223 -13.36 -20.55 -34.32
N GLN A 224 -13.55 -19.52 -35.13
CA GLN A 224 -14.61 -19.42 -36.13
C GLN A 224 -14.11 -19.59 -37.57
N SER A 225 -12.83 -19.74 -37.80
CA SER A 225 -12.18 -20.08 -39.07
C SER A 225 -11.76 -21.55 -39.09
#